data_c74396640ab3c0c350d08467a3786a0c
#
_entry.id   c74396640ab3c0c350d08467a3786a0c
#
_cell.length_a   1.000
_cell.length_b   1.000
_cell.length_c   1.000
_cell.angle_alpha   90.00
_cell.angle_beta   90.00
_cell.angle_gamma   90.00
#
_symmetry.space_group_name_H-M   'P 1'
#
loop_
_entity.id
_entity.type
_entity.pdbx_description
1 polymer ?
#
loop_
_entity_poly.entity_id
_entity_poly.type
_entity_poly.pdbx_seq_one_letter_code
_entity_poly.pdbx_strand_id
1 'polypeptide(L)'
;TPMLDDGSQDISIIEKVLNELKSKNLESLVVIKSTILPKNIENIQKIFTKFVYNPEFLRENSANDDFINSKLIIFGGDRSNSELLASFYDKHTKCKCKDYIFTDAESATLVKYTINSFLATKVIFFNEIFNLFNQINSNESWDNFTSIISKDERIGDSHMMVPGHDGRFGFGGACFPKDTSALISYADSLNVDLSLIKDAIKQNNKIRSTYKKQTEREKEQNISFKDYKKSE
;
A
#
# COMPACT_ATOMS: atom_id res chain seq x y z
N THR A 1 -7.88 4.15 5.86
CA THR A 1 -7.88 3.32 7.07
C THR A 1 -6.64 3.66 7.90
N PRO A 2 -6.79 4.33 9.04
CA PRO A 2 -5.68 4.63 9.92
C PRO A 2 -5.06 3.38 10.54
N MET A 3 -3.92 3.57 11.19
CA MET A 3 -3.27 2.54 12.00
C MET A 3 -3.65 2.76 13.47
N LEU A 4 -3.95 1.67 14.19
CA LEU A 4 -4.11 1.66 15.64
C LEU A 4 -2.73 1.65 16.33
N ASP A 5 -2.71 1.93 17.64
CA ASP A 5 -1.47 2.02 18.43
C ASP A 5 -0.67 0.69 18.45
N ASP A 6 -1.34 -0.45 18.31
CA ASP A 6 -0.74 -1.78 18.19
C ASP A 6 -0.24 -2.14 16.78
N GLY A 7 -0.33 -1.20 15.83
CA GLY A 7 0.06 -1.41 14.45
C GLY A 7 -1.00 -2.10 13.59
N SER A 8 -2.14 -2.49 14.16
CA SER A 8 -3.24 -3.08 13.41
C SER A 8 -4.04 -2.01 12.64
N GLN A 9 -4.94 -2.48 11.76
CA GLN A 9 -5.74 -1.61 10.92
C GLN A 9 -7.05 -1.21 11.60
N ASP A 10 -7.38 0.08 11.61
CA ASP A 10 -8.70 0.60 12.01
C ASP A 10 -9.66 0.61 10.81
N ILE A 11 -10.72 -0.20 10.86
CA ILE A 11 -11.78 -0.25 9.84
C ILE A 11 -13.09 0.38 10.31
N SER A 12 -13.11 1.01 11.48
CA SER A 12 -14.33 1.57 12.09
C SER A 12 -15.07 2.54 11.18
N ILE A 13 -14.35 3.36 10.41
CA ILE A 13 -14.93 4.29 9.45
C ILE A 13 -15.64 3.54 8.31
N ILE A 14 -15.02 2.45 7.80
CA ILE A 14 -15.63 1.64 6.73
C ILE A 14 -16.91 0.99 7.23
N GLU A 15 -16.87 0.35 8.40
CA GLU A 15 -18.03 -0.30 9.01
C GLU A 15 -19.16 0.70 9.27
N LYS A 16 -18.84 1.89 9.78
CA LYS A 16 -19.83 2.96 10.00
C LYS A 16 -20.51 3.36 8.69
N VAL A 17 -19.74 3.60 7.63
CA VAL A 17 -20.29 3.98 6.32
C VAL A 17 -21.16 2.87 5.74
N LEU A 18 -20.71 1.62 5.80
CA LEU A 18 -21.47 0.47 5.29
C LEU A 18 -22.78 0.26 6.06
N ASN A 19 -22.77 0.40 7.39
CA ASN A 19 -23.97 0.32 8.19
C ASN A 19 -24.94 1.46 7.89
N GLU A 20 -24.45 2.68 7.65
CA GLU A 20 -25.28 3.80 7.23
C GLU A 20 -25.94 3.53 5.86
N LEU A 21 -25.18 3.03 4.86
CA LEU A 21 -25.72 2.66 3.56
C LEU A 21 -26.77 1.56 3.68
N LYS A 22 -26.52 0.53 4.51
CA LYS A 22 -27.49 -0.53 4.80
C LYS A 22 -28.77 -0.01 5.41
N SER A 23 -28.67 0.92 6.37
CA SER A 23 -29.86 1.50 7.03
C SER A 23 -30.77 2.29 6.08
N LYS A 24 -30.21 2.77 4.96
CA LYS A 24 -30.95 3.47 3.91
C LYS A 24 -31.53 2.54 2.85
N ASN A 25 -31.41 1.22 3.01
CA ASN A 25 -31.88 0.18 2.09
C ASN A 25 -31.41 0.42 0.63
N LEU A 26 -30.16 0.85 0.45
CA LEU A 26 -29.61 1.10 -0.87
C LEU A 26 -29.23 -0.22 -1.55
N GLU A 27 -29.74 -0.42 -2.75
CA GLU A 27 -29.40 -1.60 -3.61
C GLU A 27 -28.22 -1.33 -4.55
N SER A 28 -27.58 -0.17 -4.42
CA SER A 28 -26.45 0.23 -5.27
C SER A 28 -25.23 -0.64 -5.05
N LEU A 29 -24.42 -0.82 -6.08
CA LEU A 29 -23.10 -1.40 -5.95
C LEU A 29 -22.18 -0.47 -5.12
N VAL A 30 -21.58 -1.00 -4.09
CA VAL A 30 -20.58 -0.30 -3.27
C VAL A 30 -19.18 -0.66 -3.73
N VAL A 31 -18.35 0.35 -4.02
CA VAL A 31 -16.94 0.15 -4.38
C VAL A 31 -16.07 0.56 -3.21
N ILE A 32 -15.35 -0.39 -2.65
CA ILE A 32 -14.41 -0.15 -1.55
C ILE A 32 -13.02 0.04 -2.13
N LYS A 33 -12.49 1.26 -2.02
CA LYS A 33 -11.15 1.62 -2.51
C LYS A 33 -10.13 1.75 -1.38
N SER A 34 -10.61 1.92 -0.15
CA SER A 34 -9.76 1.97 1.05
C SER A 34 -9.01 0.66 1.24
N THR A 35 -7.73 0.74 1.61
CA THR A 35 -6.93 -0.44 1.92
C THR A 35 -7.53 -1.20 3.10
N ILE A 36 -7.80 -2.50 2.94
CA ILE A 36 -8.36 -3.40 3.96
C ILE A 36 -7.63 -4.74 3.93
N LEU A 37 -7.53 -5.40 5.08
CA LEU A 37 -6.92 -6.73 5.20
C LEU A 37 -7.90 -7.84 4.77
N PRO A 38 -7.40 -9.00 4.29
CA PRO A 38 -8.26 -10.13 3.91
C PRO A 38 -9.24 -10.54 5.01
N LYS A 39 -8.80 -10.56 6.28
CA LYS A 39 -9.65 -10.90 7.44
C LYS A 39 -10.90 -10.03 7.59
N ASN A 40 -10.92 -8.85 7.02
CA ASN A 40 -12.02 -7.89 7.16
C ASN A 40 -13.10 -8.09 6.09
N ILE A 41 -12.80 -8.86 5.02
CA ILE A 41 -13.73 -9.08 3.90
C ILE A 41 -15.00 -9.78 4.39
N GLU A 42 -14.88 -10.83 5.21
CA GLU A 42 -16.04 -11.56 5.74
C GLU A 42 -16.97 -10.65 6.56
N ASN A 43 -16.42 -9.75 7.38
CA ASN A 43 -17.21 -8.79 8.16
C ASN A 43 -17.93 -7.79 7.23
N ILE A 44 -17.25 -7.31 6.21
CA ILE A 44 -17.85 -6.42 5.21
C ILE A 44 -19.00 -7.11 4.47
N GLN A 45 -18.82 -8.37 4.07
CA GLN A 45 -19.86 -9.17 3.40
C GLN A 45 -21.11 -9.36 4.27
N LYS A 46 -20.96 -9.53 5.59
CA LYS A 46 -22.08 -9.61 6.54
C LYS A 46 -22.88 -8.31 6.63
N ILE A 47 -22.21 -7.17 6.45
CA ILE A 47 -22.85 -5.85 6.49
C ILE A 47 -23.47 -5.53 5.13
N PHE A 48 -22.74 -5.70 4.04
CA PHE A 48 -23.14 -5.31 2.70
C PHE A 48 -22.64 -6.32 1.65
N THR A 49 -23.56 -7.04 1.02
CA THR A 49 -23.22 -8.15 0.10
C THR A 49 -22.86 -7.69 -1.30
N LYS A 50 -23.44 -6.58 -1.76
CA LYS A 50 -23.27 -6.07 -3.14
C LYS A 50 -22.10 -5.07 -3.19
N PHE A 51 -20.88 -5.55 -3.07
CA PHE A 51 -19.68 -4.71 -3.14
C PHE A 51 -18.62 -5.28 -4.07
N VAL A 52 -17.68 -4.41 -4.48
CA VAL A 52 -16.42 -4.75 -5.14
C VAL A 52 -15.28 -4.05 -4.42
N TYR A 53 -14.24 -4.78 -4.10
CA TYR A 53 -12.98 -4.21 -3.65
C TYR A 53 -12.13 -3.80 -4.87
N ASN A 54 -11.76 -2.52 -4.93
CA ASN A 54 -10.94 -1.99 -6.01
C ASN A 54 -9.76 -1.21 -5.43
N PRO A 55 -8.62 -1.88 -5.14
CA PRO A 55 -7.44 -1.23 -4.58
C PRO A 55 -6.87 -0.15 -5.50
N GLU A 56 -6.28 0.88 -4.89
CA GLU A 56 -5.58 1.95 -5.59
C GLU A 56 -4.07 1.79 -5.48
N PHE A 57 -3.37 2.07 -6.59
CA PHE A 57 -1.90 2.07 -6.68
C PHE A 57 -1.39 3.45 -7.11
N LEU A 58 -2.03 4.51 -6.62
CA LEU A 58 -1.80 5.88 -7.03
C LEU A 58 -0.80 6.56 -6.09
N ARG A 59 0.09 7.38 -6.68
CA ARG A 59 0.95 8.28 -5.91
C ARG A 59 0.19 9.56 -5.61
N GLU A 60 0.31 10.06 -4.39
CA GLU A 60 -0.46 11.21 -3.92
C GLU A 60 -0.29 12.45 -4.80
N ASN A 61 0.95 12.75 -5.20
CA ASN A 61 1.27 13.95 -5.98
C ASN A 61 0.87 13.88 -7.47
N SER A 62 0.50 12.68 -7.98
CA SER A 62 0.15 12.43 -9.37
C SER A 62 -1.09 11.55 -9.54
N ALA A 63 -1.97 11.54 -8.52
CA ALA A 63 -3.08 10.58 -8.45
C ALA A 63 -3.99 10.58 -9.68
N ASN A 64 -4.29 11.75 -10.26
CA ASN A 64 -5.12 11.85 -11.46
C ASN A 64 -4.43 11.24 -12.69
N ASP A 65 -3.15 11.56 -12.89
CA ASP A 65 -2.38 11.04 -14.03
C ASP A 65 -2.12 9.54 -13.86
N ASP A 66 -1.80 9.10 -12.65
CA ASP A 66 -1.61 7.69 -12.32
C ASP A 66 -2.91 6.90 -12.55
N PHE A 67 -4.09 7.45 -12.20
CA PHE A 67 -5.37 6.82 -12.48
C PHE A 67 -5.65 6.71 -13.98
N ILE A 68 -5.49 7.80 -14.72
CA ILE A 68 -5.73 7.83 -16.17
C ILE A 68 -4.81 6.84 -16.91
N ASN A 69 -3.53 6.78 -16.52
CA ASN A 69 -2.52 5.95 -17.16
C ASN A 69 -2.25 4.63 -16.41
N SER A 70 -3.11 4.23 -15.48
CA SER A 70 -2.95 2.99 -14.71
C SER A 70 -2.82 1.80 -15.66
N LYS A 71 -1.87 0.91 -15.35
CA LYS A 71 -1.68 -0.37 -16.04
C LYS A 71 -2.25 -1.55 -15.26
N LEU A 72 -2.67 -1.31 -14.02
CA LEU A 72 -3.17 -2.33 -13.11
C LEU A 72 -4.47 -1.86 -12.45
N ILE A 73 -5.58 -2.44 -12.88
CA ILE A 73 -6.90 -2.25 -12.27
C ILE A 73 -7.43 -3.63 -11.85
N ILE A 74 -7.71 -3.78 -10.57
CA ILE A 74 -8.17 -5.04 -9.98
C ILE A 74 -9.57 -4.83 -9.42
N PHE A 75 -10.46 -5.73 -9.76
CA PHE A 75 -11.82 -5.82 -9.19
C PHE A 75 -11.93 -7.13 -8.43
N GLY A 76 -11.98 -7.05 -7.11
CA GLY A 76 -12.07 -8.17 -6.18
C GLY A 76 -13.47 -8.34 -5.63
N GLY A 77 -14.05 -9.52 -5.81
CA GLY A 77 -15.38 -9.85 -5.33
C GLY A 77 -16.20 -10.67 -6.32
N ASP A 78 -17.52 -10.60 -6.18
CA ASP A 78 -18.44 -11.30 -7.09
C ASP A 78 -18.23 -10.88 -8.54
N ARG A 79 -18.19 -11.85 -9.45
CA ARG A 79 -17.88 -11.64 -10.86
C ARG A 79 -18.85 -10.68 -11.54
N SER A 80 -20.14 -10.83 -11.29
CA SER A 80 -21.18 -10.01 -11.92
C SER A 80 -21.10 -8.55 -11.47
N ASN A 81 -20.83 -8.31 -10.18
CA ASN A 81 -20.60 -6.98 -9.62
C ASN A 81 -19.31 -6.34 -10.19
N SER A 82 -18.26 -7.12 -10.34
CA SER A 82 -16.99 -6.68 -10.91
C SER A 82 -17.13 -6.30 -12.39
N GLU A 83 -17.90 -7.05 -13.18
CA GLU A 83 -18.19 -6.72 -14.59
C GLU A 83 -19.06 -5.47 -14.72
N LEU A 84 -19.99 -5.27 -13.80
CA LEU A 84 -20.78 -4.00 -13.73
C LEU A 84 -19.85 -2.80 -13.48
N LEU A 85 -18.88 -2.94 -12.55
CA LEU A 85 -17.91 -1.89 -12.29
C LEU A 85 -16.97 -1.66 -13.48
N ALA A 86 -16.54 -2.70 -14.18
CA ALA A 86 -15.74 -2.60 -15.40
C ALA A 86 -16.48 -1.79 -16.49
N SER A 87 -17.76 -2.11 -16.71
CA SER A 87 -18.61 -1.36 -17.63
C SER A 87 -18.77 0.12 -17.23
N PHE A 88 -18.84 0.40 -15.93
CA PHE A 88 -18.84 1.76 -15.42
C PHE A 88 -17.52 2.50 -15.71
N TYR A 89 -16.37 1.83 -15.47
CA TYR A 89 -15.06 2.40 -15.78
C TYR A 89 -14.92 2.74 -17.27
N ASP A 90 -15.37 1.84 -18.15
CA ASP A 90 -15.33 2.07 -19.60
C ASP A 90 -16.15 3.28 -20.06
N LYS A 91 -17.32 3.45 -19.47
CA LYS A 91 -18.27 4.48 -19.93
C LYS A 91 -18.08 5.83 -19.25
N HIS A 92 -17.61 5.84 -18.00
CA HIS A 92 -17.70 7.01 -17.13
C HIS A 92 -16.38 7.49 -16.58
N THR A 93 -15.24 6.82 -16.88
CA THR A 93 -13.92 7.26 -16.43
C THR A 93 -12.98 7.55 -17.60
N LYS A 94 -11.92 8.31 -17.29
CA LYS A 94 -10.82 8.58 -18.24
C LYS A 94 -9.70 7.53 -18.17
N CYS A 95 -9.86 6.46 -17.38
CA CYS A 95 -8.87 5.40 -17.26
C CYS A 95 -8.64 4.73 -18.62
N LYS A 96 -7.37 4.68 -19.05
CA LYS A 96 -6.97 4.09 -20.32
C LYS A 96 -6.84 2.57 -20.27
N CYS A 97 -6.67 2.00 -19.07
CA CYS A 97 -6.62 0.56 -18.88
C CYS A 97 -7.97 -0.05 -19.24
N LYS A 98 -7.93 -1.08 -20.11
CA LYS A 98 -9.09 -1.87 -20.52
C LYS A 98 -8.91 -3.35 -20.21
N ASP A 99 -7.74 -3.71 -19.71
CA ASP A 99 -7.39 -5.06 -19.26
C ASP A 99 -7.59 -5.13 -17.74
N TYR A 100 -8.86 -5.36 -17.33
CA TYR A 100 -9.23 -5.45 -15.92
C TYR A 100 -8.95 -6.85 -15.38
N ILE A 101 -8.34 -6.91 -14.20
CA ILE A 101 -8.10 -8.17 -13.49
C ILE A 101 -9.27 -8.42 -12.53
N PHE A 102 -9.90 -9.58 -12.69
CA PHE A 102 -11.00 -10.03 -11.85
C PHE A 102 -10.52 -11.16 -10.94
N THR A 103 -10.75 -11.01 -9.64
CA THR A 103 -10.36 -12.01 -8.63
C THR A 103 -11.32 -11.96 -7.44
N ASP A 104 -11.15 -12.83 -6.45
CA ASP A 104 -11.85 -12.70 -5.18
C ASP A 104 -11.35 -11.47 -4.39
N ALA A 105 -12.15 -11.02 -3.42
CA ALA A 105 -11.84 -9.81 -2.67
C ALA A 105 -10.62 -10.00 -1.75
N GLU A 106 -10.46 -11.17 -1.16
CA GLU A 106 -9.34 -11.52 -0.29
C GLU A 106 -8.01 -11.48 -1.06
N SER A 107 -7.96 -12.09 -2.24
CA SER A 107 -6.78 -12.03 -3.13
C SER A 107 -6.46 -10.61 -3.56
N ALA A 108 -7.48 -9.82 -3.94
CA ALA A 108 -7.28 -8.42 -4.33
C ALA A 108 -6.70 -7.58 -3.18
N THR A 109 -7.14 -7.81 -1.94
CA THR A 109 -6.57 -7.13 -0.77
C THR A 109 -5.11 -7.53 -0.55
N LEU A 110 -4.81 -8.83 -0.62
CA LEU A 110 -3.44 -9.32 -0.43
C LEU A 110 -2.48 -8.81 -1.51
N VAL A 111 -2.93 -8.71 -2.77
CA VAL A 111 -2.14 -8.09 -3.85
C VAL A 111 -1.74 -6.66 -3.49
N LYS A 112 -2.67 -5.86 -2.95
CA LYS A 112 -2.37 -4.48 -2.51
C LYS A 112 -1.26 -4.45 -1.46
N TYR A 113 -1.37 -5.28 -0.43
CA TYR A 113 -0.37 -5.36 0.63
C TYR A 113 0.97 -5.90 0.14
N THR A 114 0.95 -6.91 -0.74
CA THR A 114 2.16 -7.49 -1.33
C THR A 114 2.95 -6.43 -2.12
N ILE A 115 2.28 -5.68 -2.99
CA ILE A 115 2.93 -4.63 -3.79
C ILE A 115 3.52 -3.56 -2.86
N ASN A 116 2.76 -3.06 -1.89
CA ASN A 116 3.24 -2.01 -1.00
C ASN A 116 4.40 -2.49 -0.12
N SER A 117 4.36 -3.72 0.38
CA SER A 117 5.43 -4.29 1.21
C SER A 117 6.70 -4.57 0.40
N PHE A 118 6.55 -5.05 -0.85
CA PHE A 118 7.68 -5.21 -1.77
C PHE A 118 8.36 -3.87 -2.05
N LEU A 119 7.57 -2.84 -2.37
CA LEU A 119 8.11 -1.51 -2.66
C LEU A 119 8.77 -0.86 -1.43
N ALA A 120 8.21 -1.05 -0.24
CA ALA A 120 8.82 -0.61 1.01
C ALA A 120 10.18 -1.31 1.25
N THR A 121 10.23 -2.63 1.05
CA THR A 121 11.48 -3.40 1.14
C THR A 121 12.50 -2.94 0.10
N LYS A 122 12.06 -2.66 -1.13
CA LYS A 122 12.91 -2.12 -2.20
C LYS A 122 13.53 -0.77 -1.80
N VAL A 123 12.75 0.13 -1.15
CA VAL A 123 13.32 1.40 -0.63
C VAL A 123 14.46 1.13 0.35
N ILE A 124 14.29 0.21 1.30
CA ILE A 124 15.35 -0.12 2.27
C ILE A 124 16.57 -0.73 1.57
N PHE A 125 16.34 -1.67 0.65
CA PHE A 125 17.41 -2.25 -0.17
C PHE A 125 18.26 -1.16 -0.85
N PHE A 126 17.62 -0.20 -1.52
CA PHE A 126 18.35 0.88 -2.21
C PHE A 126 18.99 1.88 -1.23
N ASN A 127 18.46 2.08 -0.03
CA ASN A 127 19.14 2.85 1.01
C ASN A 127 20.45 2.18 1.47
N GLU A 128 20.46 0.86 1.61
CA GLU A 128 21.68 0.09 1.96
C GLU A 128 22.70 0.13 0.81
N ILE A 129 22.25 -0.07 -0.43
CA ILE A 129 23.11 0.03 -1.62
C ILE A 129 23.67 1.46 -1.77
N PHE A 130 22.89 2.50 -1.48
CA PHE A 130 23.38 3.88 -1.48
C PHE A 130 24.53 4.10 -0.50
N ASN A 131 24.42 3.54 0.71
CA ASN A 131 25.51 3.61 1.68
C ASN A 131 26.77 2.91 1.18
N LEU A 132 26.64 1.73 0.54
CA LEU A 132 27.75 1.03 -0.08
C LEU A 132 28.34 1.81 -1.27
N PHE A 133 27.48 2.35 -2.13
CA PHE A 133 27.86 3.15 -3.29
C PHE A 133 28.75 4.34 -2.90
N ASN A 134 28.44 4.99 -1.80
CA ASN A 134 29.22 6.12 -1.28
C ASN A 134 30.61 5.72 -0.71
N GLN A 135 30.86 4.42 -0.49
CA GLN A 135 32.16 3.91 -0.02
C GLN A 135 33.08 3.45 -1.16
N ILE A 136 32.52 3.23 -2.35
CA ILE A 136 33.33 2.87 -3.52
C ILE A 136 33.85 4.15 -4.20
N ASN A 137 35.04 4.07 -4.77
CA ASN A 137 35.65 5.18 -5.51
C ASN A 137 35.09 5.21 -6.96
N SER A 138 33.82 5.61 -7.10
CA SER A 138 33.14 5.74 -8.37
C SER A 138 33.03 7.22 -8.79
N ASN A 139 33.18 7.48 -10.08
CA ASN A 139 32.92 8.80 -10.67
C ASN A 139 31.46 9.00 -11.08
N GLU A 140 30.60 7.97 -10.90
CA GLU A 140 29.21 8.03 -11.27
C GLU A 140 28.36 8.73 -10.19
N SER A 141 27.27 9.36 -10.63
CA SER A 141 26.25 9.85 -9.72
C SER A 141 25.29 8.71 -9.31
N TRP A 142 24.63 8.85 -8.17
CA TRP A 142 23.59 7.92 -7.74
C TRP A 142 22.46 7.80 -8.76
N ASP A 143 22.04 8.91 -9.36
CA ASP A 143 20.98 8.95 -10.37
C ASP A 143 21.37 8.19 -11.63
N ASN A 144 22.63 8.33 -12.10
CA ASN A 144 23.12 7.56 -13.24
C ASN A 144 23.23 6.07 -12.90
N PHE A 145 23.75 5.73 -11.72
CA PHE A 145 23.84 4.35 -11.23
C PHE A 145 22.46 3.67 -11.21
N THR A 146 21.44 4.31 -10.62
CA THR A 146 20.08 3.77 -10.59
C THR A 146 19.42 3.73 -11.96
N SER A 147 19.72 4.71 -12.83
CA SER A 147 19.28 4.69 -14.24
C SER A 147 19.83 3.49 -15.02
N ILE A 148 21.07 3.06 -14.74
CA ILE A 148 21.63 1.84 -15.34
C ILE A 148 20.85 0.61 -14.85
N ILE A 149 20.62 0.50 -13.54
CA ILE A 149 19.87 -0.63 -12.94
C ILE A 149 18.46 -0.71 -13.50
N SER A 150 17.80 0.42 -13.70
CA SER A 150 16.42 0.47 -14.22
C SER A 150 16.26 -0.06 -15.65
N LYS A 151 17.35 -0.25 -16.40
CA LYS A 151 17.32 -0.91 -17.71
C LYS A 151 16.98 -2.39 -17.63
N ASP A 152 17.18 -3.00 -16.46
CA ASP A 152 16.65 -4.33 -16.21
C ASP A 152 15.17 -4.20 -15.80
N GLU A 153 14.27 -4.56 -16.74
CA GLU A 153 12.82 -4.47 -16.55
C GLU A 153 12.31 -5.25 -15.34
N ARG A 154 13.02 -6.28 -14.90
CA ARG A 154 12.69 -7.07 -13.70
C ARG A 154 12.82 -6.26 -12.42
N ILE A 155 13.65 -5.21 -12.43
CA ILE A 155 13.84 -4.28 -11.31
C ILE A 155 12.87 -3.10 -11.42
N GLY A 156 12.73 -2.53 -12.63
CA GLY A 156 11.94 -1.33 -12.88
C GLY A 156 12.58 -0.06 -12.30
N ASP A 157 11.99 1.09 -12.61
CA ASP A 157 12.56 2.43 -12.37
C ASP A 157 12.11 3.10 -11.07
N SER A 158 11.15 2.54 -10.35
CA SER A 158 10.55 3.18 -9.18
C SER A 158 11.26 2.81 -7.87
N HIS A 159 11.12 3.68 -6.84
CA HIS A 159 11.52 3.41 -5.45
C HIS A 159 13.03 3.18 -5.23
N MET A 160 13.87 3.80 -6.07
CA MET A 160 15.33 3.74 -5.98
C MET A 160 15.96 5.10 -5.59
N MET A 161 15.15 6.15 -5.49
CA MET A 161 15.61 7.49 -5.09
C MET A 161 16.06 7.50 -3.64
N VAL A 162 17.28 7.97 -3.38
CA VAL A 162 17.87 8.14 -2.04
C VAL A 162 18.61 9.47 -1.99
N PRO A 163 18.27 10.42 -1.08
CA PRO A 163 17.08 10.38 -0.22
C PRO A 163 15.77 10.40 -1.00
N GLY A 164 14.68 9.96 -0.38
CA GLY A 164 13.35 9.91 -1.00
C GLY A 164 12.76 11.28 -1.31
N HIS A 165 11.54 11.31 -1.86
CA HIS A 165 10.85 12.56 -2.27
C HIS A 165 10.61 13.55 -1.11
N ASP A 166 10.59 13.08 0.12
CA ASP A 166 10.49 13.91 1.32
C ASP A 166 11.87 14.41 1.84
N GLY A 167 12.93 14.20 1.07
CA GLY A 167 14.30 14.53 1.41
C GLY A 167 14.91 13.67 2.52
N ARG A 168 14.31 12.53 2.85
CA ARG A 168 14.72 11.66 3.95
C ARG A 168 15.10 10.27 3.46
N PHE A 169 15.95 9.61 4.24
CA PHE A 169 16.29 8.20 4.06
C PHE A 169 15.16 7.31 4.59
N GLY A 170 15.07 6.10 4.08
CA GLY A 170 14.01 5.15 4.41
C GLY A 170 12.67 5.53 3.78
N PHE A 171 11.64 4.74 4.08
CA PHE A 171 10.28 5.02 3.63
C PHE A 171 9.44 5.68 4.73
N GLY A 172 8.63 6.66 4.34
CA GLY A 172 7.68 7.38 5.19
C GLY A 172 6.35 7.56 4.48
N GLY A 173 5.65 8.65 4.84
CA GLY A 173 4.34 8.97 4.29
C GLY A 173 3.23 8.08 4.84
N ALA A 174 2.05 8.15 4.20
CA ALA A 174 0.83 7.54 4.73
C ALA A 174 0.71 6.03 4.46
N CYS A 175 1.31 5.50 3.40
CA CYS A 175 0.98 4.16 2.90
C CYS A 175 1.90 3.06 3.42
N PHE A 176 3.20 3.14 3.13
CA PHE A 176 4.12 2.04 3.41
C PHE A 176 4.21 1.68 4.89
N PRO A 177 4.36 2.65 5.83
CA PRO A 177 4.46 2.30 7.25
C PRO A 177 3.23 1.58 7.77
N LYS A 178 2.01 2.10 7.48
CA LYS A 178 0.78 1.48 7.96
C LYS A 178 0.46 0.14 7.30
N ASP A 179 0.71 0.02 5.98
CA ASP A 179 0.37 -1.20 5.24
C ASP A 179 1.33 -2.34 5.59
N THR A 180 2.64 -2.07 5.71
CA THR A 180 3.60 -3.10 6.15
C THR A 180 3.33 -3.54 7.59
N SER A 181 3.02 -2.62 8.50
CA SER A 181 2.67 -2.92 9.88
C SER A 181 1.39 -3.77 9.99
N ALA A 182 0.34 -3.38 9.27
CA ALA A 182 -0.92 -4.12 9.24
C ALA A 182 -0.75 -5.54 8.66
N LEU A 183 0.08 -5.69 7.61
CA LEU A 183 0.38 -7.00 7.03
C LEU A 183 1.10 -7.91 8.03
N ILE A 184 2.09 -7.38 8.77
CA ILE A 184 2.78 -8.15 9.81
C ILE A 184 1.81 -8.57 10.92
N SER A 185 1.01 -7.64 11.44
CA SER A 185 -0.01 -7.96 12.46
C SER A 185 -0.98 -9.05 11.99
N TYR A 186 -1.37 -9.01 10.72
CA TYR A 186 -2.24 -10.03 10.14
C TYR A 186 -1.52 -11.37 10.00
N ALA A 187 -0.30 -11.40 9.47
CA ALA A 187 0.49 -12.62 9.32
C ALA A 187 0.77 -13.29 10.67
N ASP A 188 1.13 -12.50 11.70
CA ASP A 188 1.34 -13.00 13.06
C ASP A 188 0.06 -13.62 13.65
N SER A 189 -1.13 -13.07 13.35
CA SER A 189 -2.41 -13.65 13.75
C SER A 189 -2.72 -15.00 13.09
N LEU A 190 -2.06 -15.30 11.99
CA LEU A 190 -2.13 -16.57 11.26
C LEU A 190 -0.94 -17.50 11.56
N ASN A 191 -0.06 -17.13 12.48
CA ASN A 191 1.21 -17.83 12.77
C ASN A 191 2.13 -17.95 11.55
N VAL A 192 2.12 -16.95 10.65
CA VAL A 192 3.00 -16.86 9.48
C VAL A 192 4.09 -15.83 9.77
N ASP A 193 5.36 -16.26 9.72
CA ASP A 193 6.48 -15.33 9.88
C ASP A 193 6.87 -14.67 8.56
N LEU A 194 6.87 -13.35 8.54
CA LEU A 194 7.34 -12.51 7.42
C LEU A 194 8.66 -11.81 7.80
N SER A 195 9.67 -12.59 8.16
CA SER A 195 10.95 -12.10 8.71
C SER A 195 11.61 -11.04 7.83
N LEU A 196 11.64 -11.21 6.51
CA LEU A 196 12.21 -10.22 5.58
C LEU A 196 11.52 -8.85 5.70
N ILE A 197 10.19 -8.83 5.76
CA ILE A 197 9.43 -7.58 5.87
C ILE A 197 9.61 -6.97 7.27
N LYS A 198 9.63 -7.79 8.32
CA LYS A 198 9.93 -7.36 9.69
C LYS A 198 11.30 -6.69 9.78
N ASP A 199 12.33 -7.26 9.16
CA ASP A 199 13.66 -6.69 9.13
C ASP A 199 13.70 -5.38 8.33
N ALA A 200 13.02 -5.29 7.20
CA ALA A 200 12.90 -4.04 6.45
C ALA A 200 12.24 -2.92 7.28
N ILE A 201 11.16 -3.23 8.01
CA ILE A 201 10.52 -2.27 8.92
C ILE A 201 11.48 -1.84 10.03
N LYS A 202 12.19 -2.78 10.64
CA LYS A 202 13.17 -2.50 11.71
C LYS A 202 14.28 -1.57 11.23
N GLN A 203 14.85 -1.83 10.05
CA GLN A 203 15.85 -0.93 9.45
C GLN A 203 15.25 0.44 9.14
N ASN A 204 14.05 0.49 8.59
CA ASN A 204 13.33 1.74 8.34
C ASN A 204 13.13 2.54 9.62
N ASN A 205 12.65 1.92 10.69
CA ASN A 205 12.41 2.59 11.97
C ASN A 205 13.70 3.14 12.56
N LYS A 206 14.81 2.40 12.47
CA LYS A 206 16.13 2.88 12.87
C LYS A 206 16.55 4.14 12.10
N ILE A 207 16.30 4.18 10.79
CA ILE A 207 16.60 5.34 9.95
C ILE A 207 15.66 6.50 10.29
N ARG A 208 14.35 6.26 10.25
CA ARG A 208 13.33 7.32 10.39
C ARG A 208 13.26 7.91 11.79
N SER A 209 13.57 7.17 12.85
CA SER A 209 13.62 7.68 14.22
C SER A 209 14.71 8.76 14.44
N THR A 210 15.68 8.89 13.53
CA THR A 210 16.68 9.97 13.60
C THR A 210 16.11 11.35 13.25
N TYR A 211 14.96 11.41 12.58
CA TYR A 211 14.29 12.64 12.21
C TYR A 211 13.38 13.14 13.34
N LYS A 212 13.63 14.35 13.84
CA LYS A 212 12.91 14.93 15.00
C LYS A 212 11.44 15.25 14.75
N LYS A 213 11.04 15.45 13.49
CA LYS A 213 9.68 15.86 13.13
C LYS A 213 9.06 14.85 12.17
N GLN A 214 7.82 14.46 12.44
CA GLN A 214 6.99 13.75 11.50
C GLN A 214 6.53 14.65 10.36
N THR A 215 6.26 14.10 9.19
CA THR A 215 5.53 14.80 8.13
C THR A 215 4.06 14.93 8.53
N GLU A 216 3.32 15.85 7.90
CA GLU A 216 1.88 16.02 8.18
C GLU A 216 1.11 14.73 7.91
N ARG A 217 1.44 14.02 6.83
CA ARG A 217 0.82 12.73 6.48
C ARG A 217 1.11 11.61 7.49
N GLU A 218 2.31 11.59 8.04
CA GLU A 218 2.65 10.65 9.11
C GLU A 218 1.83 10.92 10.38
N LYS A 219 1.59 12.18 10.72
CA LYS A 219 0.73 12.58 11.85
C LYS A 219 -0.73 12.19 11.63
N GLU A 220 -1.30 12.51 10.45
CA GLU A 220 -2.68 12.19 10.09
C GLU A 220 -3.00 10.69 10.15
N GLN A 221 -2.00 9.83 9.94
CA GLN A 221 -2.14 8.38 9.94
C GLN A 221 -1.60 7.71 11.21
N ASN A 222 -1.26 8.47 12.25
CA ASN A 222 -0.66 7.99 13.50
C ASN A 222 0.61 7.16 13.29
N ILE A 223 1.42 7.47 12.27
CA ILE A 223 2.63 6.72 11.99
C ILE A 223 3.67 7.00 13.07
N SER A 224 4.21 5.93 13.65
CA SER A 224 5.32 6.01 14.62
C SER A 224 6.43 5.08 14.15
N PHE A 225 7.66 5.59 14.12
CA PHE A 225 8.86 4.81 13.78
C PHE A 225 9.59 4.28 15.03
N LYS A 226 8.85 4.05 16.10
CA LYS A 226 9.41 3.38 17.30
C LYS A 226 9.46 1.88 17.05
N ASP A 227 10.50 1.23 17.54
CA ASP A 227 10.53 -0.24 17.54
C ASP A 227 9.30 -0.74 18.31
N TYR A 228 8.49 -1.58 17.69
CA TYR A 228 7.43 -2.29 18.41
C TYR A 228 8.12 -3.20 19.43
N LYS A 229 8.03 -2.84 20.71
CA LYS A 229 8.41 -3.77 21.78
C LYS A 229 7.48 -4.97 21.65
N LYS A 230 8.04 -6.16 21.42
CA LYS A 230 7.30 -7.39 21.68
C LYS A 230 6.73 -7.27 23.07
N SER A 231 5.42 -7.37 23.23
CA SER A 231 4.81 -7.74 24.50
C SER A 231 5.35 -9.13 24.82
N GLU A 232 6.21 -9.19 25.81
CA GLU A 232 6.70 -10.43 26.43
C GLU A 232 5.55 -11.26 26.98
#